data_611870d8e551b8a55249e8f3013d6c8e
#
_entry.id   611870d8e551b8a55249e8f3013d6c8e
#
_cell.length_a   1.000
_cell.length_b   1.000
_cell.length_c   1.000
_cell.angle_alpha   90.00
_cell.angle_beta   90.00
_cell.angle_gamma   90.00
#
_symmetry.space_group_name_H-M   'P 1'
#
loop_
_entity.id
_entity.type
_entity.pdbx_description
1 polymer ?
#
loop_
_entity_poly.entity_id
_entity_poly.type
_entity_poly.pdbx_seq_one_letter_code
_entity_poly.pdbx_strand_id
1 'polypeptide(L)'
;MRVLVKPAQSPDGFQSIALCWSEGRTQKDRAIRQKHEDRFLADSEKLAKRIALGRLRTSAKIYETIGRLKERYPRVARYYQLAYDEQQGQLSCLEDLQRKQKAESLDGSYLLKSSRKNLDAEDIWRTYILLSRVEAVFRA
;
A
#
# COMPACT_ATOMS: atom_id res chain seq x y z
N MET A 1 1.76 21.24 -10.90
CA MET A 1 2.18 20.01 -10.18
C MET A 1 3.47 19.45 -10.77
N ARG A 2 4.37 19.07 -9.92
CA ARG A 2 5.65 18.49 -10.36
C ARG A 2 5.47 17.04 -10.76
N VAL A 3 6.09 16.68 -11.89
CA VAL A 3 6.20 15.30 -12.36
C VAL A 3 7.66 15.06 -12.74
N LEU A 4 8.19 13.93 -12.32
CA LEU A 4 9.55 13.49 -12.65
C LEU A 4 9.45 12.18 -13.41
N VAL A 5 10.23 12.05 -14.48
CA VAL A 5 10.28 10.85 -15.32
C VAL A 5 11.74 10.46 -15.52
N LYS A 6 12.06 9.20 -15.31
CA LYS A 6 13.41 8.67 -15.42
C LYS A 6 13.41 7.36 -16.19
N PRO A 7 14.34 7.15 -17.14
CA PRO A 7 14.46 5.88 -17.83
C PRO A 7 15.02 4.79 -16.92
N ALA A 8 14.56 3.54 -17.15
CA ALA A 8 15.11 2.36 -16.54
C ALA A 8 15.02 1.19 -17.53
N GLN A 9 15.75 0.13 -17.27
CA GLN A 9 15.70 -1.08 -18.10
C GLN A 9 15.07 -2.22 -17.31
N SER A 10 14.27 -3.04 -18.01
CA SER A 10 13.77 -4.28 -17.42
C SER A 10 14.93 -5.27 -17.19
N PRO A 11 14.84 -6.16 -16.18
CA PRO A 11 15.89 -7.14 -15.92
C PRO A 11 16.18 -8.07 -17.11
N ASP A 12 15.18 -8.33 -17.95
CA ASP A 12 15.30 -9.16 -19.15
C ASP A 12 15.76 -8.40 -20.40
N GLY A 13 15.80 -7.07 -20.35
CA GLY A 13 16.18 -6.22 -21.47
C GLY A 13 15.14 -6.09 -22.59
N PHE A 14 13.98 -6.73 -22.46
CA PHE A 14 12.96 -6.74 -23.52
C PHE A 14 11.96 -5.59 -23.44
N GLN A 15 11.88 -4.90 -22.32
CA GLN A 15 10.94 -3.81 -22.11
C GLN A 15 11.63 -2.51 -21.77
N SER A 16 11.11 -1.43 -22.30
CA SER A 16 11.47 -0.08 -21.88
C SER A 16 10.62 0.30 -20.67
N ILE A 17 11.25 0.88 -19.66
CA ILE A 17 10.62 1.25 -18.40
C ILE A 17 10.78 2.75 -18.17
N ALA A 18 9.69 3.40 -17.78
CA ALA A 18 9.70 4.76 -17.26
C ALA A 18 9.38 4.71 -15.77
N LEU A 19 10.31 5.17 -14.94
CA LEU A 19 10.08 5.41 -13.52
C LEU A 19 9.53 6.82 -13.38
N CYS A 20 8.33 6.92 -12.83
CA CYS A 20 7.60 8.18 -12.72
C CYS A 20 7.33 8.52 -11.27
N TRP A 21 7.29 9.81 -10.99
CA TRP A 21 6.85 10.35 -9.70
C TRP A 21 6.02 11.59 -9.96
N SER A 22 4.92 11.73 -9.23
CA SER A 22 4.13 12.95 -9.29
C SER A 22 3.69 13.39 -7.90
N GLU A 23 3.64 14.70 -7.71
CA GLU A 23 3.20 15.31 -6.47
C GLU A 23 1.73 14.98 -6.15
N GLY A 24 0.86 15.03 -7.17
CA GLY A 24 -0.55 14.69 -6.99
C GLY A 24 -0.76 13.24 -6.55
N ARG A 25 0.03 12.30 -7.12
CA ARG A 25 -0.03 10.90 -6.72
C ARG A 25 0.52 10.68 -5.30
N THR A 26 1.54 11.44 -4.90
CA THR A 26 2.05 11.41 -3.52
C THR A 26 0.95 11.74 -2.51
N GLN A 27 0.19 12.79 -2.76
CA GLN A 27 -0.92 13.20 -1.89
C GLN A 27 -2.01 12.11 -1.85
N LYS A 28 -2.34 11.55 -3.01
CA LYS A 28 -3.34 10.48 -3.12
C LYS A 28 -2.90 9.21 -2.38
N ASP A 29 -1.67 8.78 -2.58
CA ASP A 29 -1.12 7.57 -1.94
C ASP A 29 -1.11 7.71 -0.41
N ARG A 30 -0.71 8.89 0.08
CA ARG A 30 -0.74 9.19 1.52
C ARG A 30 -2.15 9.18 2.09
N ALA A 31 -3.10 9.76 1.40
CA ALA A 31 -4.49 9.80 1.85
C ALA A 31 -5.10 8.39 1.90
N ILE A 32 -4.84 7.56 0.89
CA ILE A 32 -5.31 6.17 0.84
C ILE A 32 -4.69 5.37 1.99
N ARG A 33 -3.38 5.48 2.20
CA ARG A 33 -2.70 4.79 3.29
C ARG A 33 -3.24 5.20 4.64
N GLN A 34 -3.41 6.50 4.87
CA GLN A 34 -3.95 7.02 6.14
C GLN A 34 -5.34 6.47 6.43
N LYS A 35 -6.19 6.43 5.42
CA LYS A 35 -7.55 5.88 5.56
C LYS A 35 -7.54 4.40 5.94
N HIS A 36 -6.70 3.59 5.30
CA HIS A 36 -6.56 2.18 5.62
C HIS A 36 -5.93 1.95 6.98
N GLU A 37 -4.94 2.76 7.34
CA GLU A 37 -4.28 2.71 8.65
C GLU A 37 -5.26 3.03 9.78
N ASP A 38 -6.06 4.07 9.64
CA ASP A 38 -7.07 4.44 10.63
C ASP A 38 -8.08 3.30 10.85
N ARG A 39 -8.52 2.67 9.77
CA ARG A 39 -9.45 1.52 9.85
C ARG A 39 -8.80 0.29 10.48
N PHE A 40 -7.57 0.00 10.09
CA PHE A 40 -6.81 -1.12 10.67
C PHE A 40 -6.63 -0.95 12.18
N LEU A 41 -6.21 0.22 12.62
CA LEU A 41 -6.01 0.52 14.04
C LEU A 41 -7.33 0.47 14.82
N ALA A 42 -8.42 0.99 14.25
CA ALA A 42 -9.75 0.92 14.87
C ALA A 42 -10.21 -0.53 15.03
N ASP A 43 -10.05 -1.36 14.00
CA ASP A 43 -10.43 -2.77 14.05
C ASP A 43 -9.54 -3.57 15.01
N SER A 44 -8.25 -3.25 15.06
CA SER A 44 -7.30 -3.85 16.03
C SER A 44 -7.68 -3.51 17.48
N GLU A 45 -8.09 -2.29 17.73
CA GLU A 45 -8.55 -1.85 19.06
C GLU A 45 -9.84 -2.56 19.45
N LYS A 46 -10.80 -2.73 18.54
CA LYS A 46 -12.02 -3.50 18.78
C LYS A 46 -11.71 -4.95 19.14
N LEU A 47 -10.76 -5.56 18.42
CA LEU A 47 -10.33 -6.93 18.71
C LEU A 47 -9.70 -7.02 20.10
N ALA A 48 -8.81 -6.08 20.44
CA ALA A 48 -8.19 -6.03 21.77
C ALA A 48 -9.22 -5.92 22.88
N LYS A 49 -10.27 -5.10 22.70
CA LYS A 49 -11.37 -4.96 23.67
C LYS A 49 -12.18 -6.24 23.80
N ARG A 50 -12.48 -6.91 22.69
CA ARG A 50 -13.21 -8.20 22.72
C ARG A 50 -12.45 -9.26 23.51
N ILE A 51 -11.14 -9.31 23.35
CA ILE A 51 -10.25 -10.22 24.09
C ILE A 51 -10.23 -9.85 25.57
N ALA A 52 -10.03 -8.58 25.89
CA ALA A 52 -9.98 -8.09 27.27
C ALA A 52 -11.28 -8.33 28.05
N LEU A 53 -12.44 -8.19 27.37
CA LEU A 53 -13.76 -8.44 27.95
C LEU A 53 -14.15 -9.92 28.02
N GLY A 54 -13.26 -10.81 27.57
CA GLY A 54 -13.51 -12.25 27.55
C GLY A 54 -14.55 -12.73 26.56
N ARG A 55 -14.91 -11.91 25.58
CA ARG A 55 -15.87 -12.26 24.50
C ARG A 55 -15.24 -13.18 23.45
N LEU A 56 -13.93 -13.12 23.30
CA LEU A 56 -13.15 -13.98 22.43
C LEU A 56 -12.03 -14.60 23.28
N ARG A 57 -12.11 -15.91 23.55
CA ARG A 57 -11.25 -16.58 24.54
C ARG A 57 -10.32 -17.63 23.93
N THR A 58 -10.75 -18.25 22.85
CA THR A 58 -10.00 -19.36 22.24
C THR A 58 -8.84 -18.81 21.43
N SER A 59 -7.61 -19.25 21.74
CA SER A 59 -6.41 -18.83 21.03
C SER A 59 -6.52 -19.04 19.52
N ALA A 60 -7.07 -20.18 19.09
CA ALA A 60 -7.26 -20.47 17.66
C ALA A 60 -8.15 -19.42 16.96
N LYS A 61 -9.25 -19.01 17.59
CA LYS A 61 -10.14 -17.98 17.04
C LYS A 61 -9.52 -16.59 17.04
N ILE A 62 -8.70 -16.29 18.06
CA ILE A 62 -7.96 -15.03 18.12
C ILE A 62 -6.96 -14.95 16.99
N TYR A 63 -6.15 -15.98 16.76
CA TYR A 63 -5.19 -16.02 15.65
C TYR A 63 -5.88 -15.98 14.28
N GLU A 64 -7.01 -16.66 14.13
CA GLU A 64 -7.82 -16.60 12.91
C GLU A 64 -8.31 -15.18 12.64
N THR A 65 -8.81 -14.50 13.68
CA THR A 65 -9.28 -13.11 13.56
C THR A 65 -8.15 -12.14 13.21
N ILE A 66 -6.97 -12.33 13.80
CA ILE A 66 -5.77 -11.57 13.45
C ILE A 66 -5.42 -11.77 11.97
N GLY A 67 -5.46 -13.01 11.48
CA GLY A 67 -5.21 -13.33 10.09
C GLY A 67 -6.19 -12.64 9.13
N ARG A 68 -7.48 -12.67 9.46
CA ARG A 68 -8.52 -11.99 8.68
C ARG A 68 -8.32 -10.47 8.66
N LEU A 69 -7.91 -9.89 9.78
CA LEU A 69 -7.62 -8.46 9.87
C LEU A 69 -6.46 -8.08 8.96
N LYS A 70 -5.39 -8.87 8.95
CA LYS A 70 -4.24 -8.67 8.06
C LYS A 70 -4.62 -8.81 6.59
N GLU A 71 -5.48 -9.76 6.24
CA GLU A 71 -5.97 -9.94 4.88
C GLU A 71 -6.84 -8.78 4.40
N ARG A 72 -7.61 -8.18 5.30
CA ARG A 72 -8.47 -7.04 4.98
C ARG A 72 -7.67 -5.78 4.65
N TYR A 73 -6.53 -5.60 5.31
CA TYR A 73 -5.66 -4.42 5.15
C TYR A 73 -4.21 -4.82 4.84
N PRO A 74 -3.96 -5.53 3.72
CA PRO A 74 -2.64 -6.14 3.48
C PRO A 74 -1.51 -5.12 3.33
N ARG A 75 -1.81 -3.93 2.81
CA ARG A 75 -0.80 -2.88 2.63
C ARG A 75 -0.35 -2.27 3.95
N VAL A 76 -1.28 -2.09 4.87
CA VAL A 76 -1.02 -1.48 6.18
C VAL A 76 -0.52 -2.50 7.19
N ALA A 77 -1.04 -3.71 7.16
CA ALA A 77 -0.69 -4.77 8.11
C ALA A 77 0.82 -5.08 8.13
N ARG A 78 1.53 -4.86 7.02
CA ARG A 78 2.97 -5.07 6.94
C ARG A 78 3.80 -4.11 7.80
N TYR A 79 3.21 -2.98 8.23
CA TYR A 79 3.88 -2.01 9.10
C TYR A 79 3.63 -2.26 10.58
N TYR A 80 2.75 -3.22 10.90
CA TYR A 80 2.32 -3.49 12.26
C TYR A 80 2.55 -4.94 12.62
N GLN A 81 2.91 -5.17 13.86
CA GLN A 81 2.97 -6.50 14.42
C GLN A 81 1.86 -6.65 15.45
N LEU A 82 0.90 -7.53 15.15
CA LEU A 82 -0.14 -7.93 16.09
C LEU A 82 0.33 -9.20 16.81
N ALA A 83 0.48 -9.10 18.12
CA ALA A 83 0.91 -10.21 18.96
C ALA A 83 -0.10 -10.47 20.07
N TYR A 84 -0.50 -11.72 20.21
CA TYR A 84 -1.37 -12.17 21.29
C TYR A 84 -0.57 -12.93 22.34
N ASP A 85 -0.61 -12.43 23.58
CA ASP A 85 0.00 -13.08 24.73
C ASP A 85 -1.05 -13.98 25.38
N GLU A 86 -0.89 -15.29 25.24
CA GLU A 86 -1.83 -16.29 25.80
C GLU A 86 -1.81 -16.30 27.32
N GLN A 87 -0.67 -16.00 27.93
CA GLN A 87 -0.54 -16.01 29.40
C GLN A 87 -1.26 -14.84 30.04
N GLN A 88 -1.15 -13.65 29.44
CA GLN A 88 -1.78 -12.44 29.97
C GLN A 88 -3.14 -12.16 29.36
N GLY A 89 -3.49 -12.85 28.28
CA GLY A 89 -4.75 -12.61 27.56
C GLY A 89 -4.83 -11.24 26.94
N GLN A 90 -3.71 -10.73 26.41
CA GLN A 90 -3.61 -9.37 25.86
C GLN A 90 -3.12 -9.39 24.41
N LEU A 91 -3.74 -8.55 23.60
CA LEU A 91 -3.32 -8.26 22.25
C LEU A 91 -2.50 -6.97 22.24
N SER A 92 -1.32 -7.02 21.65
CA SER A 92 -0.48 -5.85 21.40
C SER A 92 -0.38 -5.56 19.89
N CYS A 93 -0.27 -4.27 19.57
CA CYS A 93 -0.09 -3.81 18.20
C CYS A 93 1.11 -2.86 18.20
N LEU A 94 2.20 -3.29 17.55
CA LEU A 94 3.45 -2.52 17.49
C LEU A 94 3.68 -2.04 16.06
N GLU A 95 4.02 -0.77 15.92
CA GLU A 95 4.34 -0.16 14.63
C GLU A 95 5.81 -0.38 14.28
N ASP A 96 6.08 -0.82 13.05
CA ASP A 96 7.42 -0.88 12.48
C ASP A 96 7.68 0.41 11.70
N LEU A 97 8.31 1.38 12.36
CA LEU A 97 8.58 2.70 11.77
C LEU A 97 9.49 2.62 10.55
N GLN A 98 10.45 1.71 10.54
CA GLN A 98 11.38 1.58 9.40
C GLN A 98 10.64 1.11 8.13
N ARG A 99 9.77 0.11 8.28
CA ARG A 99 8.96 -0.38 7.15
C ARG A 99 8.00 0.69 6.65
N LYS A 100 7.37 1.43 7.55
CA LYS A 100 6.47 2.52 7.19
C LYS A 100 7.20 3.64 6.46
N GLN A 101 8.34 4.08 6.95
CA GLN A 101 9.16 5.11 6.30
C GLN A 101 9.63 4.68 4.91
N LYS A 102 10.03 3.42 4.75
CA LYS A 102 10.41 2.88 3.45
C LYS A 102 9.24 2.91 2.47
N ALA A 103 8.04 2.54 2.91
CA ALA A 103 6.84 2.62 2.08
C ALA A 103 6.48 4.07 1.73
N GLU A 104 6.58 5.00 2.68
CA GLU A 104 6.33 6.42 2.47
C GLU A 104 7.30 7.04 1.46
N SER A 105 8.54 6.57 1.43
CA SER A 105 9.55 7.06 0.46
C SER A 105 9.18 6.73 -0.99
N LEU A 106 8.32 5.75 -1.21
CA LEU A 106 7.86 5.35 -2.55
C LEU A 106 6.54 6.05 -2.95
N ASP A 107 5.98 6.87 -2.08
CA ASP A 107 4.73 7.60 -2.39
C ASP A 107 4.90 8.47 -3.62
N GLY A 108 3.90 8.43 -4.48
CA GLY A 108 3.89 9.16 -5.73
C GLY A 108 4.66 8.49 -6.86
N SER A 109 5.40 7.42 -6.57
CA SER A 109 6.17 6.67 -7.57
C SER A 109 5.29 5.64 -8.27
N TYR A 110 5.47 5.52 -9.57
CA TYR A 110 4.83 4.48 -10.38
C TYR A 110 5.72 4.10 -11.55
N LEU A 111 5.44 2.95 -12.11
CA LEU A 111 6.27 2.36 -13.14
C LEU A 111 5.41 2.11 -14.38
N LEU A 112 5.90 2.56 -15.54
CA LEU A 112 5.29 2.30 -16.83
C LEU A 112 6.21 1.40 -17.64
N LYS A 113 5.62 0.41 -18.30
CA LYS A 113 6.35 -0.54 -19.15
C LYS A 113 5.83 -0.44 -20.59
N SER A 114 6.74 -0.54 -21.53
CA SER A 114 6.42 -0.60 -22.97
C SER A 114 7.24 -1.68 -23.65
N SER A 115 6.61 -2.44 -24.54
CA SER A 115 7.28 -3.37 -25.43
C SER A 115 7.98 -2.67 -26.60
N ARG A 116 7.67 -1.39 -26.83
CA ARG A 116 8.28 -0.59 -27.92
C ARG A 116 9.63 -0.09 -27.47
N LYS A 117 10.68 -0.42 -28.23
CA LYS A 117 12.06 -0.03 -27.91
C LYS A 117 12.43 1.38 -28.43
N ASN A 118 11.62 1.95 -29.33
CA ASN A 118 11.87 3.25 -29.94
C ASN A 118 11.31 4.43 -29.15
N LEU A 119 10.67 4.18 -28.00
CA LEU A 119 10.13 5.23 -27.13
C LEU A 119 11.08 5.50 -25.99
N ASP A 120 11.39 6.77 -25.73
CA ASP A 120 12.07 7.16 -24.51
C ASP A 120 11.10 7.21 -23.31
N ALA A 121 11.62 7.41 -22.11
CA ALA A 121 10.80 7.41 -20.90
C ALA A 121 9.73 8.50 -20.93
N GLU A 122 10.05 9.67 -21.46
CA GLU A 122 9.12 10.80 -21.54
C GLU A 122 7.99 10.50 -22.52
N ASP A 123 8.27 9.87 -23.67
CA ASP A 123 7.25 9.44 -24.63
C ASP A 123 6.31 8.41 -24.04
N ILE A 124 6.83 7.45 -23.29
CA ILE A 124 6.03 6.45 -22.57
C ILE A 124 5.09 7.15 -21.59
N TRP A 125 5.58 8.10 -20.83
CA TRP A 125 4.79 8.86 -19.86
C TRP A 125 3.71 9.69 -20.56
N ARG A 126 4.03 10.40 -21.65
CA ARG A 126 3.08 11.21 -22.43
C ARG A 126 1.97 10.34 -22.99
N THR A 127 2.31 9.18 -23.53
CA THR A 127 1.32 8.22 -24.06
C THR A 127 0.38 7.75 -22.96
N TYR A 128 0.90 7.42 -21.78
CA TYR A 128 0.09 7.04 -20.62
C TYR A 128 -0.88 8.13 -20.20
N ILE A 129 -0.41 9.37 -20.11
CA ILE A 129 -1.26 10.52 -19.75
C ILE A 129 -2.36 10.75 -20.78
N LEU A 130 -2.04 10.64 -22.07
CA LEU A 130 -3.02 10.77 -23.14
C LEU A 130 -4.10 9.68 -23.05
N LEU A 131 -3.72 8.43 -22.86
CA LEU A 131 -4.64 7.31 -22.70
C LEU A 131 -5.53 7.49 -21.46
N SER A 132 -4.98 7.98 -20.37
CA SER A 132 -5.73 8.26 -19.15
C SER A 132 -6.78 9.34 -19.35
N ARG A 133 -6.47 10.37 -20.13
CA ARG A 133 -7.43 11.44 -20.48
C ARG A 133 -8.55 10.92 -21.39
N VAL A 134 -8.20 10.12 -22.38
CA VAL A 134 -9.19 9.49 -23.28
C VAL A 134 -10.13 8.58 -22.48
N GLU A 135 -9.60 7.77 -21.58
CA GLU A 135 -10.39 6.90 -20.70
C GLU A 135 -11.36 7.71 -19.84
N ALA A 136 -10.90 8.82 -19.27
CA ALA A 136 -11.74 9.70 -18.45
C ALA A 136 -12.92 10.28 -19.26
N VAL A 137 -12.71 10.63 -20.51
CA VAL A 137 -13.78 11.12 -21.42
C VAL A 137 -14.83 10.02 -21.63
N PHE A 138 -14.42 8.77 -21.83
CA PHE A 138 -15.37 7.66 -22.03
C PHE A 138 -16.15 7.29 -20.78
N ARG A 139 -15.63 7.61 -19.60
CA ARG A 139 -16.32 7.36 -18.32
C ARG A 139 -17.28 8.48 -17.90
N ALA A 140 -17.17 9.63 -18.52
CA ALA A 140 -17.95 10.80 -18.15
C ALA A 140 -19.44 10.69 -18.53
#